data_9b9c44cbd5cc5c12fc954fd30424d145
#
_entry.id   9b9c44cbd5cc5c12fc954fd30424d145
#
_cell.length_a   1.000
_cell.length_b   1.000
_cell.length_c   1.000
_cell.angle_alpha   90.00
_cell.angle_beta   90.00
_cell.angle_gamma   90.00
#
_symmetry.space_group_name_H-M   'P 1'
#
loop_
_entity.id
_entity.type
_entity.pdbx_description
1 polymer ?
#
loop_
_entity_poly.entity_id
_entity_poly.type
_entity_poly.pdbx_seq_one_letter_code
_entity_poly.pdbx_strand_id
1 'polypeptide(L)'
;MRQRMISIGDDYVIENDRGERVFKLDGKALRIRKTIRFEDMDGHELAKIQERMLHIKDSMEIEGPDGNRIALVKKAMITPLRERWIAKVEDGPDLHTHGNIVDHEYTIERDGDKVAEVSKRWFRVRDTYGVEVFPGENEVLILAIVAVIDTMAHPDR
;
A
#
# COMPACT_ATOMS: atom_id res chain seq x y z
N MET A 1 12.01 -11.16 1.16
CA MET A 1 10.92 -12.13 1.36
C MET A 1 9.66 -11.65 0.66
N ARG A 2 9.03 -12.52 -0.11
CA ARG A 2 7.82 -12.13 -0.87
C ARG A 2 6.58 -12.34 -0.03
N GLN A 3 5.77 -11.32 0.04
CA GLN A 3 4.45 -11.36 0.65
C GLN A 3 3.40 -11.50 -0.44
N ARG A 4 2.32 -12.19 -0.12
CA ARG A 4 1.16 -12.31 -1.01
C ARG A 4 0.04 -11.44 -0.48
N MET A 5 -0.39 -10.47 -1.27
CA MET A 5 -1.56 -9.66 -0.97
C MET A 5 -2.77 -10.20 -1.71
N ILE A 6 -3.82 -10.53 -0.96
CA ILE A 6 -5.08 -11.06 -1.48
C ILE A 6 -6.16 -10.02 -1.18
N SER A 7 -6.75 -9.47 -2.23
CA SER A 7 -7.85 -8.53 -2.11
C SER A 7 -9.19 -9.27 -2.02
N ILE A 8 -9.98 -8.94 -1.01
CA ILE A 8 -11.32 -9.50 -0.78
C ILE A 8 -12.27 -8.33 -0.51
N GLY A 9 -12.91 -7.80 -1.57
CA GLY A 9 -13.69 -6.58 -1.46
C GLY A 9 -12.80 -5.40 -1.05
N ASP A 10 -13.13 -4.75 0.07
CA ASP A 10 -12.34 -3.65 0.63
C ASP A 10 -11.25 -4.12 1.61
N ASP A 11 -11.17 -5.42 1.84
CA ASP A 11 -10.23 -6.02 2.77
C ASP A 11 -9.02 -6.63 2.04
N TYR A 12 -7.91 -6.77 2.77
CA TYR A 12 -6.73 -7.49 2.30
C TYR A 12 -6.28 -8.49 3.36
N VAL A 13 -5.83 -9.64 2.90
CA VAL A 13 -5.10 -10.60 3.73
C VAL A 13 -3.68 -10.70 3.16
N ILE A 14 -2.69 -10.64 4.04
CA ILE A 14 -1.29 -10.73 3.64
C ILE A 14 -0.73 -12.04 4.20
N GLU A 15 -0.19 -12.86 3.30
CA GLU A 15 0.46 -14.11 3.61
C GLU A 15 1.96 -14.01 3.35
N ASN A 16 2.75 -14.72 4.16
CA ASN A 16 4.19 -14.85 3.93
C ASN A 16 4.48 -15.90 2.84
N ASP A 17 5.75 -16.16 2.59
CA ASP A 17 6.21 -17.14 1.59
C ASP A 17 5.85 -18.59 1.93
N ARG A 18 5.42 -18.88 3.16
CA ARG A 18 4.92 -20.20 3.59
C ARG A 18 3.41 -20.32 3.50
N GLY A 19 2.72 -19.28 3.05
CA GLY A 19 1.25 -19.24 3.00
C GLY A 19 0.58 -18.98 4.34
N GLU A 20 1.34 -18.59 5.36
CA GLU A 20 0.79 -18.22 6.67
C GLU A 20 0.28 -16.76 6.64
N ARG A 21 -0.90 -16.53 7.15
CA ARG A 21 -1.45 -15.19 7.28
C ARG A 21 -0.69 -14.42 8.35
N VAL A 22 -0.14 -13.27 7.99
CA VAL A 22 0.68 -12.46 8.90
C VAL A 22 0.06 -11.10 9.21
N PHE A 23 -0.72 -10.54 8.27
CA PHE A 23 -1.42 -9.29 8.47
C PHE A 23 -2.79 -9.32 7.82
N LYS A 24 -3.67 -8.44 8.29
CA LYS A 24 -4.94 -8.14 7.62
C LYS A 24 -5.16 -6.63 7.56
N LEU A 25 -5.79 -6.19 6.49
CA LEU A 25 -6.26 -4.83 6.35
C LEU A 25 -7.78 -4.86 6.29
N ASP A 26 -8.42 -4.27 7.27
CA ASP A 26 -9.89 -4.20 7.39
C ASP A 26 -10.34 -2.85 6.84
N GLY A 27 -11.02 -2.89 5.70
CA GLY A 27 -11.50 -1.72 4.97
C GLY A 27 -12.96 -1.41 5.26
N LYS A 28 -13.32 -1.16 6.50
CA LYS A 28 -14.67 -0.68 6.81
C LYS A 28 -14.85 0.75 6.35
N ALA A 29 -15.74 0.94 5.37
CA ALA A 29 -16.15 2.26 4.95
C ALA A 29 -16.88 2.97 6.11
N LEU A 30 -16.21 3.91 6.76
CA LEU A 30 -16.91 4.88 7.60
C LEU A 30 -17.66 5.85 6.68
N ARG A 31 -18.86 6.25 7.10
CA ARG A 31 -19.81 7.03 6.29
C ARG A 31 -19.27 8.34 5.70
N ILE A 32 -18.15 8.84 6.20
CA ILE A 32 -17.62 10.16 5.86
C ILE A 32 -16.29 10.07 5.11
N ARG A 33 -15.46 9.08 5.42
CA ARG A 33 -14.19 8.85 4.73
C ARG A 33 -13.75 7.39 4.84
N LYS A 34 -13.06 6.92 3.82
CA LYS A 34 -12.52 5.57 3.79
C LYS A 34 -11.41 5.43 4.81
N THR A 35 -11.54 4.43 5.66
CA THR A 35 -10.53 4.07 6.67
C THR A 35 -10.21 2.59 6.54
N ILE A 36 -8.92 2.26 6.47
CA ILE A 36 -8.44 0.89 6.45
C ILE A 36 -7.52 0.69 7.65
N ARG A 37 -7.79 -0.32 8.46
CA ARG A 37 -6.93 -0.69 9.59
C ARG A 37 -5.96 -1.77 9.17
N PHE A 38 -4.69 -1.53 9.40
CA PHE A 38 -3.63 -2.50 9.19
C PHE A 38 -3.33 -3.16 10.54
N GLU A 39 -3.62 -4.45 10.65
CA GLU A 39 -3.54 -5.19 11.89
C GLU A 39 -2.67 -6.45 11.74
N ASP A 40 -2.04 -6.87 12.83
CA ASP A 40 -1.47 -8.21 12.92
C ASP A 40 -2.58 -9.25 13.16
N MET A 41 -2.21 -10.53 13.25
CA MET A 41 -3.19 -11.60 13.43
C MET A 41 -3.75 -11.68 14.85
N ASP A 42 -3.17 -10.96 15.81
CA ASP A 42 -3.67 -10.83 17.16
C ASP A 42 -4.62 -9.64 17.34
N GLY A 43 -4.84 -8.87 16.26
CA GLY A 43 -5.75 -7.72 16.27
C GLY A 43 -5.12 -6.40 16.71
N HIS A 44 -3.78 -6.35 16.84
CA HIS A 44 -3.09 -5.10 17.15
C HIS A 44 -3.02 -4.22 15.90
N GLU A 45 -3.45 -2.97 16.03
CA GLU A 45 -3.37 -1.98 14.97
C GLU A 45 -1.92 -1.53 14.80
N LEU A 46 -1.34 -1.79 13.63
CA LEU A 46 0.03 -1.43 13.28
C LEU A 46 0.09 -0.13 12.49
N ALA A 47 -0.97 0.17 11.73
CA ALA A 47 -1.12 1.40 10.98
C ALA A 47 -2.61 1.63 10.66
N LYS A 48 -2.95 2.86 10.33
CA LYS A 48 -4.27 3.25 9.86
C LYS A 48 -4.12 4.06 8.58
N ILE A 49 -4.88 3.70 7.57
CA ILE A 49 -4.91 4.40 6.30
C ILE A 49 -6.20 5.19 6.24
N GLN A 50 -6.10 6.51 6.00
CA GLN A 50 -7.27 7.38 5.95
C GLN A 50 -7.27 8.26 4.71
N GLU A 51 -8.42 8.34 4.04
CA GLU A 51 -8.67 9.32 3.00
C GLU A 51 -8.68 10.73 3.59
N ARG A 52 -7.99 11.67 2.96
CA ARG A 52 -8.00 13.06 3.41
C ARG A 52 -9.30 13.76 3.01
N MET A 53 -9.93 14.41 3.98
CA MET A 53 -11.20 15.12 3.76
C MET A 53 -11.04 16.47 3.05
N LEU A 54 -9.86 17.06 3.01
CA LEU A 54 -9.68 18.44 2.58
C LEU A 54 -8.88 18.54 1.27
N HIS A 55 -9.60 18.81 0.18
CA HIS A 55 -9.14 19.42 -1.06
C HIS A 55 -7.99 18.80 -1.86
N ILE A 56 -7.36 17.74 -1.41
CA ILE A 56 -6.35 17.05 -2.21
C ILE A 56 -6.99 15.76 -2.71
N LYS A 57 -7.48 15.81 -3.95
CA LYS A 57 -7.90 14.60 -4.64
C LYS A 57 -6.72 13.63 -4.74
N ASP A 58 -7.03 12.35 -4.66
CA ASP A 58 -6.07 11.28 -4.89
C ASP A 58 -4.90 11.24 -3.89
N SER A 59 -5.21 11.40 -2.60
CA SER A 59 -4.23 11.18 -1.53
C SER A 59 -4.83 10.50 -0.30
N MET A 60 -4.02 9.68 0.36
CA MET A 60 -4.37 9.05 1.62
C MET A 60 -3.23 9.16 2.62
N GLU A 61 -3.57 9.30 3.89
CA GLU A 61 -2.60 9.32 4.99
C GLU A 61 -2.43 7.93 5.58
N ILE A 62 -1.20 7.64 5.99
CA ILE A 62 -0.87 6.47 6.79
C ILE A 62 -0.47 6.99 8.17
N GLU A 63 -1.20 6.56 9.20
CA GLU A 63 -0.93 6.88 10.59
C GLU A 63 -0.33 5.66 11.29
N GLY A 64 0.60 5.90 12.21
CA GLY A 64 1.13 4.86 13.08
C GLY A 64 0.19 4.51 14.22
N PRO A 65 0.55 3.52 15.08
CA PRO A 65 -0.29 3.10 16.20
C PRO A 65 -0.50 4.20 17.24
N ASP A 66 0.35 5.19 17.30
CA ASP A 66 0.25 6.37 18.17
C ASP A 66 -0.69 7.46 17.63
N GLY A 67 -1.26 7.28 16.43
CA GLY A 67 -2.10 8.24 15.75
C GLY A 67 -1.37 9.33 14.97
N ASN A 68 -0.04 9.35 15.01
CA ASN A 68 0.75 10.31 14.24
C ASN A 68 0.90 9.85 12.79
N ARG A 69 0.83 10.80 11.86
CA ARG A 69 1.05 10.53 10.45
C ARG A 69 2.50 10.09 10.22
N ILE A 70 2.67 8.96 9.53
CA ILE A 70 3.99 8.44 9.13
C ILE A 70 4.27 8.63 7.65
N ALA A 71 3.24 8.70 6.82
CA ALA A 71 3.38 8.98 5.40
C ALA A 71 2.11 9.57 4.79
N LEU A 72 2.28 10.27 3.68
CA LEU A 72 1.22 10.74 2.81
C LEU A 72 1.47 10.17 1.42
N VAL A 73 0.55 9.35 0.93
CA VAL A 73 0.62 8.77 -0.41
C VAL A 73 -0.27 9.57 -1.35
N LYS A 74 0.28 10.04 -2.43
CA LYS A 74 -0.45 10.83 -3.43
C LYS A 74 -0.10 10.42 -4.85
N LYS A 75 -1.09 10.54 -5.73
CA LYS A 75 -0.89 10.38 -7.15
C LYS A 75 -0.24 11.63 -7.72
N ALA A 76 0.88 11.47 -8.40
CA ALA A 76 1.55 12.54 -9.12
C ALA A 76 1.26 12.37 -10.61
N MET A 77 0.45 13.27 -11.18
CA MET A 77 0.20 13.28 -12.61
C MET A 77 1.36 13.96 -13.34
N ILE A 78 2.14 13.17 -14.05
CA ILE A 78 3.23 13.72 -14.88
C ILE A 78 2.86 13.69 -16.37
N THR A 79 2.11 12.69 -16.83
CA THR A 79 1.59 12.61 -18.19
C THR A 79 0.28 11.80 -18.21
N PRO A 80 -0.60 11.97 -19.23
CA PRO A 80 -1.82 11.18 -19.37
C PRO A 80 -1.62 9.66 -19.47
N LEU A 81 -0.38 9.21 -19.77
CA LEU A 81 -0.08 7.80 -20.03
C LEU A 81 0.75 7.12 -18.94
N ARG A 82 1.21 7.86 -17.93
CA ARG A 82 2.05 7.30 -16.86
C ARG A 82 1.61 7.83 -15.50
N GLU A 83 0.93 6.98 -14.77
CA GLU A 83 0.62 7.25 -13.38
C GLU A 83 1.88 7.04 -12.52
N ARG A 84 2.20 8.03 -11.73
CA ARG A 84 3.25 7.92 -10.71
C ARG A 84 2.65 8.22 -9.36
N TRP A 85 3.14 7.50 -8.38
CA TRP A 85 2.74 7.69 -6.99
C TRP A 85 3.95 8.09 -6.18
N ILE A 86 3.72 8.97 -5.22
CA ILE A 86 4.75 9.45 -4.30
C ILE A 86 4.24 9.23 -2.89
N ALA A 87 5.05 8.57 -2.07
CA ALA A 87 4.82 8.49 -0.64
C ALA A 87 5.80 9.44 0.06
N LYS A 88 5.26 10.51 0.62
CA LYS A 88 6.02 11.44 1.45
C LYS A 88 6.11 10.87 2.85
N VAL A 89 7.30 10.43 3.24
CA VAL A 89 7.58 9.81 4.54
C VAL A 89 8.04 10.90 5.51
N GLU A 90 7.43 10.95 6.70
CA GLU A 90 7.72 12.02 7.68
C GLU A 90 9.19 12.00 8.16
N ASP A 91 9.73 10.81 8.39
CA ASP A 91 11.08 10.65 8.97
C ASP A 91 12.12 10.16 7.96
N GLY A 92 11.96 10.48 6.69
CA GLY A 92 12.93 10.03 5.69
C GLY A 92 12.66 10.57 4.28
N PRO A 93 13.49 10.16 3.33
CA PRO A 93 13.31 10.53 1.93
C PRO A 93 11.98 9.99 1.37
N ASP A 94 11.43 10.69 0.39
CA ASP A 94 10.23 10.26 -0.31
C ASP A 94 10.46 8.95 -1.06
N LEU A 95 9.39 8.16 -1.19
CA LEU A 95 9.37 6.94 -1.98
C LEU A 95 8.62 7.21 -3.28
N HIS A 96 9.14 6.68 -4.38
CA HIS A 96 8.57 6.86 -5.71
C HIS A 96 8.26 5.52 -6.35
N THR A 97 7.14 5.45 -7.09
CA THR A 97 6.82 4.25 -7.86
C THR A 97 7.29 4.38 -9.31
N HIS A 98 7.71 3.26 -9.88
CA HIS A 98 8.07 3.13 -11.28
C HIS A 98 7.47 1.86 -11.86
N GLY A 99 6.76 1.97 -12.97
CA GLY A 99 6.20 0.83 -13.68
C GLY A 99 4.70 0.94 -13.94
N ASN A 100 4.07 -0.20 -14.18
CA ASN A 100 2.65 -0.29 -14.49
C ASN A 100 1.85 -0.56 -13.21
N ILE A 101 1.25 0.49 -12.67
CA ILE A 101 0.45 0.41 -11.44
C ILE A 101 -0.84 -0.38 -11.65
N VAL A 102 -1.50 -0.17 -12.79
CA VAL A 102 -2.79 -0.81 -13.08
C VAL A 102 -2.67 -2.33 -13.13
N ASP A 103 -1.59 -2.84 -13.68
CA ASP A 103 -1.34 -4.27 -13.81
C ASP A 103 -0.54 -4.86 -12.64
N HIS A 104 -0.30 -4.12 -11.58
CA HIS A 104 0.50 -4.54 -10.42
C HIS A 104 1.91 -5.02 -10.83
N GLU A 105 2.56 -4.27 -11.71
CA GLU A 105 3.93 -4.53 -12.16
C GLU A 105 4.76 -3.26 -11.98
N TYR A 106 5.22 -3.01 -10.76
CA TYR A 106 5.95 -1.80 -10.46
C TYR A 106 6.96 -1.98 -9.32
N THR A 107 7.85 -1.03 -9.20
CA THR A 107 8.81 -0.94 -8.10
C THR A 107 8.55 0.28 -7.25
N ILE A 108 9.00 0.23 -6.00
CA ILE A 108 9.07 1.36 -5.10
C ILE A 108 10.54 1.66 -4.84
N GLU A 109 10.94 2.91 -5.02
CA GLU A 109 12.34 3.34 -4.95
C GLU A 109 12.52 4.52 -4.00
N ARG A 110 13.67 4.55 -3.35
CA ARG A 110 14.17 5.67 -2.54
C ARG A 110 15.51 6.12 -3.11
N ASP A 111 15.60 7.38 -3.54
CA ASP A 111 16.82 7.94 -4.12
C ASP A 111 17.43 7.10 -5.25
N GLY A 112 16.56 6.46 -6.06
CA GLY A 112 16.96 5.59 -7.14
C GLY A 112 17.22 4.13 -6.76
N ASP A 113 17.26 3.81 -5.47
CA ASP A 113 17.45 2.43 -4.98
C ASP A 113 16.10 1.74 -4.75
N LYS A 114 15.95 0.54 -5.28
CA LYS A 114 14.76 -0.27 -5.11
C LYS A 114 14.60 -0.72 -3.66
N VAL A 115 13.46 -0.40 -3.05
CA VAL A 115 13.12 -0.83 -1.69
C VAL A 115 12.03 -1.90 -1.67
N ALA A 116 11.23 -1.98 -2.73
CA ALA A 116 10.22 -3.03 -2.90
C ALA A 116 9.88 -3.25 -4.37
N GLU A 117 9.31 -4.40 -4.64
CA GLU A 117 8.81 -4.76 -5.96
C GLU A 117 7.44 -5.40 -5.83
N VAL A 118 6.52 -5.00 -6.69
CA VAL A 118 5.16 -5.54 -6.76
C VAL A 118 5.00 -6.23 -8.10
N SER A 119 4.55 -7.48 -8.09
CA SER A 119 4.33 -8.25 -9.31
C SER A 119 3.14 -9.21 -9.19
N LYS A 120 2.28 -9.16 -10.18
CA LYS A 120 1.18 -10.10 -10.35
C LYS A 120 1.65 -11.42 -10.94
N ARG A 121 2.79 -11.43 -11.62
CA ARG A 121 3.34 -12.61 -12.30
C ARG A 121 3.77 -13.73 -11.36
N TRP A 122 4.03 -13.40 -10.10
CA TRP A 122 4.46 -14.39 -9.12
C TRP A 122 3.33 -15.32 -8.67
N PHE A 123 2.08 -14.92 -8.92
CA PHE A 123 0.91 -15.69 -8.55
C PHE A 123 -0.10 -15.73 -9.68
N ARG A 124 -0.69 -16.91 -9.92
CA ARG A 124 -1.68 -17.12 -10.98
C ARG A 124 -3.12 -17.06 -10.48
N VAL A 125 -3.32 -16.58 -9.28
CA VAL A 125 -4.65 -16.49 -8.65
C VAL A 125 -5.20 -15.09 -8.87
N ARG A 126 -6.46 -15.02 -9.26
CA ARG A 126 -7.17 -13.74 -9.43
C ARG A 126 -7.15 -12.92 -8.14
N ASP A 127 -7.04 -11.62 -8.27
CA ASP A 127 -7.03 -10.66 -7.16
C ASP A 127 -5.88 -10.90 -6.14
N THR A 128 -4.81 -11.52 -6.62
CA THR A 128 -3.61 -11.80 -5.84
C THR A 128 -2.38 -11.25 -6.55
N TYR A 129 -1.53 -10.56 -5.82
CA TYR A 129 -0.23 -10.11 -6.30
C TYR A 129 0.82 -10.24 -5.21
N GLY A 130 2.07 -10.30 -5.61
CA GLY A 130 3.19 -10.39 -4.68
C GLY A 130 3.82 -9.04 -4.40
N VAL A 131 4.29 -8.87 -3.17
CA VAL A 131 5.10 -7.74 -2.76
C VAL A 131 6.38 -8.28 -2.15
N GLU A 132 7.51 -7.95 -2.74
CA GLU A 132 8.82 -8.24 -2.18
C GLU A 132 9.36 -6.98 -1.51
N VAL A 133 9.46 -7.01 -0.20
CA VAL A 133 10.07 -5.94 0.59
C VAL A 133 11.52 -6.27 0.82
N PHE A 134 12.42 -5.37 0.46
CA PHE A 134 13.86 -5.63 0.55
C PHE A 134 14.36 -5.55 2.00
N PRO A 135 15.42 -6.28 2.34
CA PRO A 135 15.96 -6.29 3.69
C PRO A 135 16.30 -4.90 4.22
N GLY A 136 15.99 -4.66 5.49
CA GLY A 136 16.23 -3.38 6.14
C GLY A 136 15.12 -2.34 6.00
N GLU A 137 14.10 -2.62 5.17
CA GLU A 137 12.97 -1.72 4.97
C GLU A 137 11.85 -1.96 5.98
N ASN A 138 11.06 -0.92 6.24
CA ASN A 138 9.88 -1.02 7.10
C ASN A 138 8.74 -1.73 6.36
N GLU A 139 8.55 -3.01 6.65
CA GLU A 139 7.58 -3.86 5.98
C GLU A 139 6.14 -3.33 6.10
N VAL A 140 5.72 -2.93 7.30
CA VAL A 140 4.37 -2.41 7.53
C VAL A 140 4.12 -1.15 6.70
N LEU A 141 5.07 -0.22 6.69
CA LEU A 141 4.95 1.01 5.89
C LEU A 141 4.85 0.71 4.40
N ILE A 142 5.72 -0.15 3.88
CA ILE A 142 5.72 -0.52 2.45
C ILE A 142 4.41 -1.21 2.06
N LEU A 143 3.95 -2.17 2.85
CA LEU A 143 2.68 -2.88 2.59
C LEU A 143 1.47 -1.93 2.67
N ALA A 144 1.49 -0.98 3.61
CA ALA A 144 0.45 0.04 3.70
C ALA A 144 0.45 0.96 2.46
N ILE A 145 1.62 1.36 1.98
CA ILE A 145 1.74 2.16 0.75
C ILE A 145 1.17 1.40 -0.46
N VAL A 146 1.51 0.12 -0.59
CA VAL A 146 0.99 -0.73 -1.68
C VAL A 146 -0.53 -0.85 -1.60
N ALA A 147 -1.09 -1.03 -0.41
CA ALA A 147 -2.54 -1.11 -0.21
C ALA A 147 -3.24 0.22 -0.57
N VAL A 148 -2.65 1.36 -0.23
CA VAL A 148 -3.16 2.68 -0.62
C VAL A 148 -3.19 2.81 -2.13
N ILE A 149 -2.08 2.51 -2.80
CA ILE A 149 -1.97 2.60 -4.26
C ILE A 149 -3.02 1.71 -4.92
N ASP A 150 -3.14 0.47 -4.47
CA ASP A 150 -4.12 -0.48 -5.02
C ASP A 150 -5.55 0.02 -4.82
N THR A 151 -5.88 0.50 -3.63
CA THR A 151 -7.20 1.03 -3.32
C THR A 151 -7.56 2.23 -4.21
N MET A 152 -6.61 3.13 -4.44
CA MET A 152 -6.84 4.35 -5.22
C MET A 152 -6.78 4.11 -6.73
N ALA A 153 -5.97 3.15 -7.18
CA ALA A 153 -5.85 2.80 -8.59
C ALA A 153 -7.02 1.95 -9.10
N HIS A 154 -7.73 1.27 -8.20
CA HIS A 154 -8.85 0.38 -8.52
C HIS A 154 -10.09 0.71 -7.66
N PRO A 155 -10.68 1.92 -7.85
CA PRO A 155 -11.75 2.40 -6.98
C PRO A 155 -13.06 1.59 -7.09
N ASP A 156 -13.26 0.91 -8.21
CA ASP A 156 -14.51 0.20 -8.52
C ASP A 156 -14.46 -1.29 -8.18
N ARG A 157 -13.47 -1.69 -7.42
CA ARG A 157 -13.30 -3.07 -7.03
C ARG A 157 -14.05 -3.46 -5.77
#